data_8d70fddc13171834ca4f38a7ac6b0115
#
_entry.id   8d70fddc13171834ca4f38a7ac6b0115
#
_cell.length_a   1.000
_cell.length_b   1.000
_cell.length_c   1.000
_cell.angle_alpha   90.00
_cell.angle_beta   90.00
_cell.angle_gamma   90.00
#
_symmetry.space_group_name_H-M   'P 1'
#
loop_
_entity.id
_entity.type
_entity.pdbx_description
1 polymer ?
#
loop_
_entity_poly.entity_id
_entity_poly.type
_entity_poly.pdbx_seq_one_letter_code
_entity_poly.pdbx_strand_id
1 'polypeptide(L)'
;DANRLGQKNGLGYYGYQNDERGRAAKAPDPLVIQAFEEQFGTTRPFDEQEIVTRVLLPMGMEMARCLEEDIVGSPTEADMALIYGLGFPSFRGGICRWMDEIGLAEICALGDQYSHISPLYQPTDRMRAMAANGETFY
;
A
#
# COMPACT_ATOMS: atom_id res chain seq x y z
N ASP A 1 -7.44 -6.99 -25.36
CA ASP A 1 -8.44 -6.00 -24.92
C ASP A 1 -9.80 -6.71 -24.78
N ALA A 2 -10.21 -7.02 -23.57
CA ALA A 2 -11.43 -7.80 -23.29
C ALA A 2 -12.69 -6.92 -23.19
N ASN A 3 -12.60 -5.64 -23.58
CA ASN A 3 -13.69 -4.65 -23.46
C ASN A 3 -14.33 -4.60 -22.05
N ARG A 4 -13.50 -4.71 -21.02
CA ARG A 4 -13.90 -4.70 -19.60
C ARG A 4 -13.64 -3.33 -18.99
N LEU A 5 -14.61 -2.41 -19.15
CA LEU A 5 -14.49 -0.99 -18.79
C LEU A 5 -14.98 -0.66 -17.36
N GLY A 6 -15.22 -1.68 -16.55
CA GLY A 6 -15.72 -1.52 -15.19
C GLY A 6 -17.21 -1.20 -15.15
N GLN A 7 -17.59 -0.23 -14.32
CA GLN A 7 -19.00 0.17 -14.17
C GLN A 7 -19.64 0.70 -15.46
N LYS A 8 -18.84 1.19 -16.41
CA LYS A 8 -19.36 1.77 -17.66
C LYS A 8 -20.12 0.78 -18.51
N ASN A 9 -19.71 -0.49 -18.50
CA ASN A 9 -20.37 -1.56 -19.26
C ASN A 9 -20.72 -2.78 -18.42
N GLY A 10 -20.69 -2.64 -17.10
CA GLY A 10 -21.05 -3.69 -16.14
C GLY A 10 -19.99 -4.77 -15.93
N LEU A 11 -18.86 -4.72 -16.63
CA LEU A 11 -17.79 -5.72 -16.59
C LEU A 11 -16.42 -5.05 -16.37
N GLY A 12 -15.72 -5.44 -15.30
CA GLY A 12 -14.37 -4.99 -14.97
C GLY A 12 -13.59 -6.14 -14.33
N TYR A 13 -12.80 -5.86 -13.31
CA TYR A 13 -12.28 -6.89 -12.40
C TYR A 13 -13.41 -7.58 -11.62
N TYR A 14 -14.52 -6.88 -11.47
CA TYR A 14 -15.77 -7.38 -10.90
C TYR A 14 -16.87 -7.34 -11.94
N GLY A 15 -17.89 -8.19 -11.78
CA GLY A 15 -19.20 -8.00 -12.40
C GLY A 15 -19.98 -6.96 -11.61
N TYR A 16 -20.66 -6.05 -12.31
CA TYR A 16 -21.47 -4.98 -11.70
C TYR A 16 -22.92 -5.20 -12.07
N GLN A 17 -23.77 -5.29 -11.07
CA GLN A 17 -25.22 -5.41 -11.20
C GLN A 17 -25.88 -4.44 -10.22
N ASN A 18 -27.11 -4.07 -10.49
CA ASN A 18 -27.88 -3.31 -9.52
C ASN A 18 -28.54 -4.28 -8.54
N ASP A 19 -28.52 -3.95 -7.24
CA ASP A 19 -29.29 -4.65 -6.23
C ASP A 19 -30.81 -4.36 -6.42
N GLU A 20 -31.64 -5.04 -5.63
CA GLU A 20 -33.11 -4.85 -5.64
C GLU A 20 -33.55 -3.41 -5.37
N ARG A 21 -32.66 -2.58 -4.82
CA ARG A 21 -32.89 -1.15 -4.52
C ARG A 21 -32.27 -0.23 -5.58
N GLY A 22 -31.78 -0.78 -6.70
CA GLY A 22 -31.16 -0.02 -7.79
C GLY A 22 -29.76 0.51 -7.50
N ARG A 23 -29.11 0.05 -6.43
CA ARG A 23 -27.74 0.46 -6.06
C ARG A 23 -26.74 -0.47 -6.74
N ALA A 24 -25.64 0.10 -7.27
CA ALA A 24 -24.58 -0.68 -7.87
C ALA A 24 -23.96 -1.65 -6.84
N ALA A 25 -24.13 -2.95 -7.07
CA ALA A 25 -23.46 -4.02 -6.35
C ALA A 25 -22.35 -4.60 -7.23
N LYS A 26 -21.25 -4.98 -6.62
CA LYS A 26 -20.14 -5.64 -7.31
C LYS A 26 -19.94 -7.05 -6.75
N ALA A 27 -19.67 -8.01 -7.63
CA ALA A 27 -19.33 -9.36 -7.25
C ALA A 27 -18.06 -9.80 -8.00
N PRO A 28 -17.23 -10.71 -7.42
CA PRO A 28 -16.13 -11.31 -8.14
C PRO A 28 -16.61 -11.94 -9.45
N ASP A 29 -15.87 -11.72 -10.53
CA ASP A 29 -16.20 -12.31 -11.82
C ASP A 29 -15.37 -13.58 -12.03
N PRO A 30 -16.00 -14.76 -12.18
CA PRO A 30 -15.29 -16.03 -12.34
C PRO A 30 -14.32 -16.04 -13.53
N LEU A 31 -14.64 -15.37 -14.62
CA LEU A 31 -13.76 -15.29 -15.80
C LEU A 31 -12.47 -14.52 -15.50
N VAL A 32 -12.54 -13.51 -14.66
CA VAL A 32 -11.34 -12.76 -14.23
C VAL A 32 -10.50 -13.62 -13.29
N ILE A 33 -11.13 -14.31 -12.34
CA ILE A 33 -10.43 -15.21 -11.43
C ILE A 33 -9.69 -16.28 -12.23
N GLN A 34 -10.37 -16.95 -13.16
CA GLN A 34 -9.77 -17.95 -14.02
C GLN A 34 -8.59 -17.39 -14.84
N ALA A 35 -8.73 -16.20 -15.44
CA ALA A 35 -7.66 -15.57 -16.21
C ALA A 35 -6.42 -15.26 -15.35
N PHE A 36 -6.62 -14.85 -14.08
CA PHE A 36 -5.53 -14.66 -13.14
C PHE A 36 -4.86 -15.97 -12.74
N GLU A 37 -5.64 -17.03 -12.49
CA GLU A 37 -5.11 -18.35 -12.17
C GLU A 37 -4.30 -18.96 -13.33
N GLU A 38 -4.77 -18.77 -14.57
CA GLU A 38 -4.05 -19.19 -15.77
C GLU A 38 -2.73 -18.43 -15.97
N GLN A 39 -2.71 -17.13 -15.65
CA GLN A 39 -1.54 -16.28 -15.85
C GLN A 39 -0.53 -16.36 -14.72
N PHE A 40 -0.97 -16.46 -13.48
CA PHE A 40 -0.14 -16.31 -12.27
C PHE A 40 -0.09 -17.55 -11.39
N GLY A 41 -0.82 -18.62 -11.76
CA GLY A 41 -0.98 -19.81 -10.96
C GLY A 41 -1.99 -19.67 -9.83
N THR A 42 -2.12 -20.70 -9.01
CA THR A 42 -3.07 -20.73 -7.91
C THR A 42 -2.76 -19.66 -6.88
N THR A 43 -3.72 -18.82 -6.57
CA THR A 43 -3.58 -17.78 -5.55
C THR A 43 -3.60 -18.38 -4.15
N ARG A 44 -2.72 -17.93 -3.28
CA ARG A 44 -2.79 -18.22 -1.85
C ARG A 44 -3.69 -17.21 -1.13
N PRO A 45 -4.30 -17.57 -0.02
CA PRO A 45 -4.94 -16.58 0.82
C PRO A 45 -3.90 -15.63 1.43
N PHE A 46 -4.27 -14.34 1.53
CA PHE A 46 -3.51 -13.33 2.25
C PHE A 46 -4.29 -12.95 3.50
N ASP A 47 -3.62 -12.78 4.62
CA ASP A 47 -4.25 -12.16 5.76
C ASP A 47 -4.32 -10.63 5.61
N GLU A 48 -5.21 -10.00 6.37
CA GLU A 48 -5.41 -8.55 6.29
C GLU A 48 -4.16 -7.77 6.66
N GLN A 49 -3.40 -8.24 7.63
CA GLN A 49 -2.18 -7.57 8.09
C GLN A 49 -1.09 -7.60 7.01
N GLU A 50 -0.94 -8.73 6.32
CA GLU A 50 -0.01 -8.83 5.20
C GLU A 50 -0.38 -7.84 4.08
N ILE A 51 -1.68 -7.74 3.75
CA ILE A 51 -2.17 -6.82 2.73
C ILE A 51 -1.84 -5.37 3.13
N VAL A 52 -2.19 -4.97 4.35
CA VAL A 52 -1.92 -3.62 4.87
C VAL A 52 -0.42 -3.32 4.85
N THR A 53 0.40 -4.23 5.37
CA THR A 53 1.86 -4.07 5.41
C THR A 53 2.43 -3.90 4.00
N ARG A 54 2.04 -4.76 3.05
CA ARG A 54 2.54 -4.71 1.67
C ARG A 54 2.11 -3.46 0.90
N VAL A 55 1.00 -2.84 1.28
CA VAL A 55 0.54 -1.57 0.68
C VAL A 55 1.24 -0.37 1.32
N LEU A 56 1.35 -0.34 2.65
CA LEU A 56 1.88 0.82 3.36
C LEU A 56 3.41 0.88 3.34
N LEU A 57 4.09 -0.27 3.35
CA LEU A 57 5.54 -0.33 3.45
C LEU A 57 6.26 0.41 2.30
N PRO A 58 5.95 0.16 1.00
CA PRO A 58 6.57 0.92 -0.08
C PRO A 58 6.25 2.41 -0.04
N MET A 59 5.07 2.79 0.45
CA MET A 59 4.71 4.19 0.66
C MET A 59 5.59 4.84 1.73
N GLY A 60 5.86 4.13 2.83
CA GLY A 60 6.77 4.58 3.89
C GLY A 60 8.21 4.71 3.39
N MET A 61 8.71 3.70 2.63
CA MET A 61 10.05 3.74 2.05
C MET A 61 10.23 4.91 1.09
N GLU A 62 9.22 5.18 0.25
CA GLU A 62 9.28 6.30 -0.68
C GLU A 62 9.22 7.64 0.04
N MET A 63 8.39 7.75 1.09
CA MET A 63 8.33 8.96 1.89
C MET A 63 9.64 9.25 2.62
N ALA A 64 10.33 8.22 3.10
CA ALA A 64 11.65 8.37 3.69
C ALA A 64 12.66 8.91 2.66
N ARG A 65 12.63 8.42 1.39
CA ARG A 65 13.46 8.97 0.31
C ARG A 65 13.12 10.43 0.03
N CYS A 66 11.84 10.78 -0.04
CA CYS A 66 11.41 12.17 -0.25
C CYS A 66 11.93 13.12 0.85
N LEU A 67 11.98 12.65 2.10
CA LEU A 67 12.56 13.41 3.21
C LEU A 67 14.09 13.53 3.11
N GLU A 68 14.77 12.47 2.69
CA GLU A 68 16.23 12.44 2.52
C GLU A 68 16.70 13.32 1.35
N GLU A 69 15.89 13.42 0.30
CA GLU A 69 16.14 14.21 -0.90
C GLU A 69 15.62 15.66 -0.80
N ASP A 70 15.14 16.08 0.38
CA ASP A 70 14.56 17.40 0.64
C ASP A 70 13.39 17.76 -0.31
N ILE A 71 12.68 16.75 -0.85
CA ILE A 71 11.45 16.94 -1.65
C ILE A 71 10.32 17.41 -0.73
N VAL A 72 10.31 16.90 0.51
CA VAL A 72 9.39 17.29 1.58
C VAL A 72 10.22 17.75 2.77
N GLY A 73 9.89 18.92 3.34
CA GLY A 73 10.73 19.58 4.33
C GLY A 73 10.66 18.99 5.74
N SER A 74 9.63 18.19 6.06
CA SER A 74 9.47 17.61 7.39
C SER A 74 8.53 16.39 7.38
N PRO A 75 8.64 15.49 8.39
CA PRO A 75 7.68 14.39 8.58
C PRO A 75 6.22 14.87 8.69
N THR A 76 6.01 16.03 9.33
CA THR A 76 4.67 16.62 9.43
C THR A 76 4.10 17.00 8.06
N GLU A 77 4.89 17.63 7.20
CA GLU A 77 4.47 17.97 5.84
C GLU A 77 4.21 16.71 5.02
N ALA A 78 5.05 15.68 5.16
CA ALA A 78 4.90 14.38 4.53
C ALA A 78 3.57 13.73 4.89
N ASP A 79 3.26 13.63 6.17
CA ASP A 79 2.04 13.03 6.67
C ASP A 79 0.79 13.81 6.25
N MET A 80 0.84 15.15 6.33
CA MET A 80 -0.25 16.01 5.88
C MET A 80 -0.49 15.92 4.38
N ALA A 81 0.58 15.85 3.57
CA ALA A 81 0.46 15.67 2.12
C ALA A 81 -0.24 14.36 1.76
N LEU A 82 0.06 13.26 2.44
CA LEU A 82 -0.61 11.98 2.21
C LEU A 82 -2.07 11.99 2.68
N ILE A 83 -2.36 12.57 3.85
CA ILE A 83 -3.73 12.63 4.38
C ILE A 83 -4.62 13.45 3.45
N TYR A 84 -4.20 14.65 3.07
CA TYR A 84 -5.02 15.54 2.24
C TYR A 84 -4.94 15.26 0.75
N GLY A 85 -3.79 14.80 0.25
CA GLY A 85 -3.58 14.57 -1.18
C GLY A 85 -4.06 13.20 -1.64
N LEU A 86 -3.84 12.15 -0.87
CA LEU A 86 -4.15 10.77 -1.24
C LEU A 86 -5.27 10.13 -0.40
N GLY A 87 -5.77 10.81 0.63
CA GLY A 87 -6.77 10.25 1.52
C GLY A 87 -6.21 9.17 2.45
N PHE A 88 -4.94 9.27 2.84
CA PHE A 88 -4.36 8.36 3.84
C PHE A 88 -5.20 8.39 5.12
N PRO A 89 -5.44 7.25 5.78
CA PRO A 89 -6.28 7.18 6.96
C PRO A 89 -5.80 8.13 8.08
N SER A 90 -6.53 9.21 8.31
CA SER A 90 -6.15 10.27 9.25
C SER A 90 -6.02 9.77 10.70
N PHE A 91 -6.76 8.71 11.06
CA PHE A 91 -6.68 8.10 12.40
C PHE A 91 -5.31 7.45 12.69
N ARG A 92 -4.50 7.16 11.66
CA ARG A 92 -3.11 6.69 11.81
C ARG A 92 -2.09 7.82 11.96
N GLY A 93 -2.51 9.07 11.83
CA GLY A 93 -1.65 10.24 11.96
C GLY A 93 -0.71 10.50 10.79
N GLY A 94 -0.63 9.59 9.82
CA GLY A 94 0.23 9.64 8.64
C GLY A 94 1.19 8.45 8.53
N ILE A 95 1.99 8.42 7.48
CA ILE A 95 2.88 7.28 7.20
C ILE A 95 4.13 7.30 8.10
N CYS A 96 4.67 8.50 8.40
CA CYS A 96 5.81 8.62 9.32
C CYS A 96 5.40 8.24 10.74
N ARG A 97 4.22 8.68 11.19
CA ARG A 97 3.66 8.24 12.48
C ARG A 97 3.43 6.74 12.53
N TRP A 98 2.91 6.15 11.47
CA TRP A 98 2.70 4.72 11.38
C TRP A 98 4.02 3.94 11.47
N MET A 99 5.09 4.43 10.84
CA MET A 99 6.41 3.81 10.93
C MET A 99 7.00 3.93 12.35
N ASP A 100 6.83 5.07 13.00
CA ASP A 100 7.28 5.28 14.37
C ASP A 100 6.52 4.39 15.38
N GLU A 101 5.19 4.21 15.17
CA GLU A 101 4.36 3.34 16.02
C GLU A 101 4.82 1.88 15.97
N ILE A 102 5.19 1.39 14.77
CA ILE A 102 5.71 0.02 14.58
C ILE A 102 7.15 -0.07 15.07
N GLY A 103 7.91 1.00 14.91
CA GLY A 103 9.34 1.07 15.16
C GLY A 103 10.19 0.81 13.91
N LEU A 104 11.17 1.67 13.67
CA LEU A 104 11.97 1.64 12.45
C LEU A 104 12.77 0.35 12.28
N ALA A 105 13.17 -0.30 13.38
CA ALA A 105 13.85 -1.59 13.29
C ALA A 105 12.95 -2.68 12.67
N GLU A 106 11.71 -2.75 13.11
CA GLU A 106 10.72 -3.69 12.54
C GLU A 106 10.35 -3.30 11.10
N ILE A 107 10.17 -2.02 10.82
CA ILE A 107 9.93 -1.50 9.46
C ILE A 107 11.06 -1.91 8.51
N CYS A 108 12.32 -1.78 8.92
CA CYS A 108 13.47 -2.22 8.13
C CYS A 108 13.47 -3.75 7.93
N ALA A 109 13.18 -4.52 8.96
CA ALA A 109 13.10 -5.98 8.86
C ALA A 109 12.00 -6.44 7.89
N LEU A 110 10.82 -5.82 7.96
CA LEU A 110 9.73 -6.06 7.01
C LEU A 110 10.12 -5.65 5.59
N GLY A 111 10.82 -4.53 5.43
CA GLY A 111 11.34 -4.09 4.15
C GLY A 111 12.29 -5.12 3.53
N ASP A 112 13.21 -5.64 4.29
CA ASP A 112 14.13 -6.71 3.86
C ASP A 112 13.39 -8.00 3.50
N GLN A 113 12.39 -8.38 4.29
CA GLN A 113 11.55 -9.55 4.01
C GLN A 113 10.88 -9.46 2.64
N TYR A 114 10.37 -8.28 2.26
CA TYR A 114 9.64 -8.08 1.00
C TYR A 114 10.51 -7.56 -0.16
N SER A 115 11.78 -7.27 0.06
CA SER A 115 12.71 -6.71 -0.95
C SER A 115 12.83 -7.59 -2.20
N HIS A 116 12.63 -8.91 -2.07
CA HIS A 116 12.62 -9.86 -3.19
C HIS A 116 11.44 -9.64 -4.16
N ILE A 117 10.37 -8.96 -3.74
CA ILE A 117 9.20 -8.65 -4.57
C ILE A 117 9.47 -7.41 -5.42
N SER A 118 10.07 -6.38 -4.83
CA SER A 118 10.39 -5.12 -5.53
C SER A 118 11.42 -4.30 -4.74
N PRO A 119 12.31 -3.56 -5.45
CA PRO A 119 13.20 -2.59 -4.81
C PRO A 119 12.48 -1.49 -4.02
N LEU A 120 11.18 -1.26 -4.28
CA LEU A 120 10.38 -0.28 -3.54
C LEU A 120 10.24 -0.61 -2.05
N TYR A 121 10.46 -1.86 -1.67
CA TYR A 121 10.44 -2.29 -0.27
C TYR A 121 11.76 -2.04 0.46
N GLN A 122 12.85 -1.72 -0.25
CA GLN A 122 14.17 -1.58 0.39
C GLN A 122 14.23 -0.36 1.28
N PRO A 123 14.57 -0.51 2.58
CA PRO A 123 14.84 0.61 3.47
C PRO A 123 16.07 1.40 3.00
N THR A 124 16.06 2.71 3.24
CA THR A 124 17.22 3.55 2.99
C THR A 124 18.33 3.31 4.02
N ASP A 125 19.55 3.70 3.70
CA ASP A 125 20.67 3.62 4.65
C ASP A 125 20.42 4.52 5.87
N ARG A 126 19.77 5.67 5.68
CA ARG A 126 19.40 6.56 6.77
C ARG A 126 18.34 5.94 7.68
N MET A 127 17.31 5.30 7.14
CA MET A 127 16.34 4.56 7.97
C MET A 127 17.01 3.49 8.81
N ARG A 128 17.96 2.76 8.25
CA ARG A 128 18.74 1.75 9.01
C ARG A 128 19.58 2.37 10.12
N ALA A 129 20.21 3.52 9.85
CA ALA A 129 20.96 4.25 10.86
C ALA A 129 20.04 4.75 11.98
N MET A 130 18.91 5.35 11.65
CA MET A 130 17.90 5.77 12.62
C MET A 130 17.40 4.58 13.47
N ALA A 131 17.10 3.45 12.84
CA ALA A 131 16.69 2.22 13.53
C ALA A 131 17.75 1.72 14.50
N ALA A 132 19.03 1.72 14.11
CA ALA A 132 20.15 1.30 14.95
C ALA A 132 20.36 2.23 16.15
N ASN A 133 20.07 3.52 16.03
CA ASN A 133 20.18 4.53 17.07
C ASN A 133 18.91 4.66 17.95
N GLY A 134 17.83 3.96 17.61
CA GLY A 134 16.55 4.13 18.29
C GLY A 134 15.88 5.49 18.03
N GLU A 135 16.20 6.10 16.88
CA GLU A 135 15.62 7.37 16.46
C GLU A 135 14.25 7.15 15.80
N THR A 136 13.43 8.21 15.78
CA THR A 136 12.10 8.26 15.17
C THR A 136 12.01 9.44 14.20
N PHE A 137 10.93 9.54 13.43
CA PHE A 137 10.64 10.71 12.60
C PHE A 137 10.15 11.90 13.42
N TYR A 138 9.52 11.62 14.59
CA TYR A 138 8.97 12.62 15.51
C TYR A 138 9.62 12.56 16.90
#